data_d3630a7f62a65c25c2d79de198406563
#
_entry.id   d3630a7f62a65c25c2d79de198406563
#
_cell.length_a   1.000
_cell.length_b   1.000
_cell.length_c   1.000
_cell.angle_alpha   90.00
_cell.angle_beta   90.00
_cell.angle_gamma   90.00
#
_symmetry.space_group_name_H-M   'P 1'
#
loop_
_entity.id
_entity.type
_entity.pdbx_description
1 polymer ?
#
loop_
_entity_poly.entity_id
_entity_poly.type
_entity_poly.pdbx_seq_one_letter_code
_entity_poly.pdbx_strand_id
1 'polypeptide(L)'
;MAFPKLPRVLAHLAHPGHIECLTVVRKHPNVWTDVSAQFYRPYSFWQGMQFFNEWGVTEKILFGSDWPVTTPQDNIDHLRGLSKYAKDHYLPSVSENEIEGIINRDAVEILGID
;
A
#
# COMPACT_ATOMS: atom_id res chain seq x y z
N MET A 1 9.69 -16.84 -12.12
CA MET A 1 8.45 -17.10 -11.34
C MET A 1 7.75 -18.33 -11.91
N ALA A 2 7.47 -19.31 -11.04
CA ALA A 2 6.89 -20.60 -11.47
C ALA A 2 5.46 -20.47 -12.03
N PHE A 3 4.69 -19.48 -11.56
CA PHE A 3 3.31 -19.25 -11.99
C PHE A 3 3.11 -17.79 -12.39
N PRO A 4 3.58 -17.39 -13.59
CA PRO A 4 3.60 -15.98 -13.98
C PRO A 4 2.22 -15.34 -14.14
N LYS A 5 1.16 -16.14 -14.31
CA LYS A 5 -0.21 -15.63 -14.45
C LYS A 5 -1.00 -15.64 -13.15
N LEU A 6 -0.46 -16.24 -12.07
CA LEU A 6 -1.13 -16.30 -10.79
C LEU A 6 -1.01 -14.94 -10.08
N PRO A 7 -2.13 -14.26 -9.78
CA PRO A 7 -2.07 -13.03 -8.99
C PRO A 7 -1.53 -13.29 -7.59
N ARG A 8 -0.67 -12.41 -7.10
CA ARG A 8 -0.08 -12.51 -5.76
C ARG A 8 -0.14 -11.15 -5.09
N VAL A 9 -0.46 -11.16 -3.81
CA VAL A 9 -0.48 -9.96 -2.98
C VAL A 9 0.48 -10.15 -1.82
N LEU A 10 1.49 -9.27 -1.74
CA LEU A 10 2.42 -9.24 -0.62
C LEU A 10 1.80 -8.38 0.48
N ALA A 11 1.48 -8.99 1.62
CA ALA A 11 0.80 -8.29 2.70
C ALA A 11 1.67 -7.18 3.32
N HIS A 12 1.02 -6.13 3.80
CA HIS A 12 1.64 -5.12 4.67
C HIS A 12 2.84 -4.40 4.06
N LEU A 13 2.81 -4.12 2.73
CA LEU A 13 3.96 -3.58 1.99
C LEU A 13 5.23 -4.42 2.21
N ALA A 14 5.06 -5.69 2.53
CA ALA A 14 6.13 -6.61 2.93
C ALA A 14 7.01 -6.05 4.06
N HIS A 15 6.40 -5.29 4.99
CA HIS A 15 7.12 -4.67 6.09
C HIS A 15 8.00 -5.69 6.83
N PRO A 16 9.28 -5.38 7.15
CA PRO A 16 9.96 -4.10 6.91
C PRO A 16 10.65 -3.96 5.54
N GLY A 17 10.46 -4.89 4.63
CA GLY A 17 11.12 -4.94 3.33
C GLY A 17 10.42 -4.12 2.25
N HIS A 18 10.15 -2.82 2.49
CA HIS A 18 9.44 -1.96 1.54
C HIS A 18 10.14 -1.82 0.19
N ILE A 19 11.47 -1.70 0.18
CA ILE A 19 12.24 -1.53 -1.04
C ILE A 19 12.22 -2.80 -1.86
N GLU A 20 12.40 -3.95 -1.22
CA GLU A 20 12.30 -5.25 -1.87
C GLU A 20 10.89 -5.49 -2.42
N CYS A 21 9.88 -5.09 -1.67
CA CYS A 21 8.48 -5.19 -2.09
C CYS A 21 8.23 -4.39 -3.37
N LEU A 22 8.62 -3.11 -3.39
CA LEU A 22 8.40 -2.27 -4.56
C LEU A 22 9.16 -2.79 -5.79
N THR A 23 10.35 -3.35 -5.58
CA THR A 23 11.14 -3.92 -6.67
C THR A 23 10.40 -5.11 -7.31
N VAL A 24 9.83 -5.98 -6.49
CA VAL A 24 9.09 -7.15 -6.97
C VAL A 24 7.80 -6.75 -7.68
N VAL A 25 7.00 -5.87 -7.07
CA VAL A 25 5.72 -5.47 -7.68
C VAL A 25 5.92 -4.67 -8.96
N ARG A 26 6.99 -3.90 -9.05
CA ARG A 26 7.33 -3.15 -10.26
C ARG A 26 7.74 -4.08 -11.40
N LYS A 27 8.50 -5.12 -11.08
CA LYS A 27 9.03 -6.07 -12.08
C LYS A 27 7.97 -7.05 -12.59
N HIS A 28 7.03 -7.46 -11.74
CA HIS A 28 6.08 -8.53 -12.05
C HIS A 28 4.65 -7.99 -12.15
N PRO A 29 4.04 -8.00 -13.35
CA PRO A 29 2.69 -7.43 -13.53
C PRO A 29 1.60 -8.08 -12.68
N ASN A 30 1.77 -9.33 -12.29
CA ASN A 30 0.79 -10.09 -11.51
C ASN A 30 1.06 -10.09 -10.00
N VAL A 31 2.01 -9.27 -9.54
CA VAL A 31 2.32 -9.14 -8.11
C VAL A 31 1.88 -7.76 -7.62
N TRP A 32 1.16 -7.74 -6.51
CA TRP A 32 0.58 -6.56 -5.87
C TRP A 32 0.99 -6.55 -4.41
N THR A 33 0.67 -5.48 -3.71
CA THR A 33 0.84 -5.42 -2.25
C THR A 33 -0.36 -4.72 -1.62
N ASP A 34 -0.51 -4.77 -0.32
CA ASP A 34 -1.56 -4.04 0.39
C ASP A 34 -1.00 -3.21 1.55
N VAL A 35 -1.83 -2.29 2.04
CA VAL A 35 -1.45 -1.37 3.12
C VAL A 35 -2.07 -1.74 4.47
N SER A 36 -2.53 -2.97 4.63
CA SER A 36 -3.17 -3.39 5.86
C SER A 36 -2.24 -3.27 7.07
N ALA A 37 -2.79 -2.87 8.21
CA ALA A 37 -2.12 -2.82 9.51
C ALA A 37 -0.79 -2.03 9.53
N GLN A 38 -0.63 -1.03 8.67
CA GLN A 38 0.61 -0.25 8.62
C GLN A 38 0.63 0.91 9.62
N PHE A 39 -0.53 1.37 10.09
CA PHE A 39 -0.62 2.57 10.91
C PHE A 39 -0.01 2.44 12.31
N TYR A 40 0.28 1.23 12.77
CA TYR A 40 0.97 1.01 14.04
C TYR A 40 2.39 1.55 14.05
N ARG A 41 2.96 1.79 12.87
CA ARG A 41 4.33 2.26 12.69
C ARG A 41 4.32 3.43 11.73
N PRO A 42 3.88 4.62 12.19
CA PRO A 42 3.58 5.73 11.28
C PRO A 42 4.78 6.19 10.44
N TYR A 43 5.98 6.21 10.99
CA TYR A 43 7.16 6.59 10.22
C TYR A 43 7.47 5.56 9.12
N SER A 44 7.45 4.28 9.47
CA SER A 44 7.68 3.20 8.48
C SER A 44 6.59 3.20 7.41
N PHE A 45 5.34 3.46 7.79
CA PHE A 45 4.24 3.55 6.84
C PHE A 45 4.46 4.72 5.87
N TRP A 46 4.76 5.91 6.40
CA TRP A 46 5.08 7.06 5.58
C TRP A 46 6.26 6.75 4.63
N GLN A 47 7.33 6.17 5.16
CA GLN A 47 8.53 5.84 4.40
C GLN A 47 8.20 4.87 3.24
N GLY A 48 7.44 3.81 3.52
CA GLY A 48 7.02 2.86 2.50
C GLY A 48 6.20 3.52 1.41
N MET A 49 5.24 4.36 1.79
CA MET A 49 4.42 5.10 0.83
C MET A 49 5.25 6.06 -0.02
N GLN A 50 6.25 6.72 0.56
CA GLN A 50 7.13 7.60 -0.20
C GLN A 50 7.95 6.85 -1.24
N PHE A 51 8.48 5.68 -0.89
CA PHE A 51 9.21 4.85 -1.84
C PHE A 51 8.31 4.46 -3.03
N PHE A 52 7.10 4.00 -2.76
CA PHE A 52 6.18 3.62 -3.82
C PHE A 52 5.79 4.82 -4.68
N ASN A 53 5.58 5.98 -4.07
CA ASN A 53 5.26 7.22 -4.78
C ASN A 53 6.43 7.68 -5.66
N GLU A 54 7.65 7.68 -5.12
CA GLU A 54 8.85 8.10 -5.84
C GLU A 54 9.10 7.22 -7.07
N TRP A 55 8.88 5.91 -6.94
CA TRP A 55 9.09 4.97 -8.03
C TRP A 55 7.90 4.84 -8.98
N GLY A 56 6.80 5.56 -8.69
CA GLY A 56 5.63 5.57 -9.56
C GLY A 56 4.88 4.26 -9.62
N VAL A 57 4.82 3.50 -8.52
CA VAL A 57 4.16 2.18 -8.48
C VAL A 57 3.03 2.11 -7.45
N THR A 58 2.45 3.25 -7.10
CA THR A 58 1.33 3.27 -6.15
C THR A 58 0.09 2.55 -6.66
N GLU A 59 -0.07 2.41 -7.99
CA GLU A 59 -1.17 1.65 -8.58
C GLU A 59 -1.09 0.16 -8.25
N LYS A 60 0.04 -0.30 -7.77
CA LYS A 60 0.23 -1.70 -7.33
C LYS A 60 -0.13 -1.93 -5.87
N ILE A 61 -0.58 -0.89 -5.17
CA ILE A 61 -1.00 -0.99 -3.78
C ILE A 61 -2.51 -1.14 -3.72
N LEU A 62 -2.96 -2.16 -3.00
CA LEU A 62 -4.37 -2.44 -2.75
C LEU A 62 -4.73 -2.07 -1.32
N PHE A 63 -5.98 -1.75 -1.09
CA PHE A 63 -6.48 -1.52 0.26
C PHE A 63 -6.76 -2.85 0.96
N GLY A 64 -6.39 -2.94 2.23
CA GLY A 64 -6.69 -4.08 3.08
C GLY A 64 -6.74 -3.64 4.54
N SER A 65 -7.43 -4.37 5.40
CA SER A 65 -7.62 -3.99 6.80
C SER A 65 -6.97 -4.90 7.82
N ASP A 66 -6.59 -6.11 7.43
CA ASP A 66 -6.12 -7.14 8.37
C ASP A 66 -7.18 -7.45 9.43
N TRP A 67 -8.47 -7.46 9.02
CA TRP A 67 -9.57 -7.82 9.90
C TRP A 67 -9.40 -9.25 10.44
N PRO A 68 -9.63 -9.55 11.72
CA PRO A 68 -10.23 -8.68 12.75
C PRO A 68 -9.23 -7.91 13.62
N VAL A 69 -7.94 -7.94 13.29
CA VAL A 69 -6.90 -7.22 14.06
C VAL A 69 -7.14 -5.71 14.04
N THR A 70 -7.48 -5.19 12.86
CA THR A 70 -7.90 -3.79 12.70
C THR A 70 -9.21 -3.73 11.91
N THR A 71 -9.82 -2.55 11.81
CA THR A 71 -11.03 -2.36 11.02
C THR A 71 -10.73 -1.65 9.71
N PRO A 72 -11.58 -1.84 8.67
CA PRO A 72 -11.43 -1.06 7.43
C PRO A 72 -11.44 0.45 7.68
N GLN A 73 -12.31 0.94 8.57
CA GLN A 73 -12.40 2.37 8.84
C GLN A 73 -11.13 2.91 9.50
N ASP A 74 -10.52 2.16 10.43
CA ASP A 74 -9.26 2.57 11.04
C ASP A 74 -8.15 2.70 9.99
N ASN A 75 -8.07 1.75 9.07
CA ASN A 75 -7.06 1.79 8.01
C ASN A 75 -7.30 2.96 7.04
N ILE A 76 -8.56 3.24 6.70
CA ILE A 76 -8.92 4.40 5.86
C ILE A 76 -8.51 5.70 6.56
N ASP A 77 -8.86 5.86 7.82
CA ASP A 77 -8.59 7.08 8.58
C ASP A 77 -7.08 7.33 8.70
N HIS A 78 -6.30 6.29 8.98
CA HIS A 78 -4.86 6.43 9.12
C HIS A 78 -4.16 6.64 7.77
N LEU A 79 -4.65 6.03 6.72
CA LEU A 79 -4.12 6.24 5.38
C LEU A 79 -4.36 7.70 4.94
N ARG A 80 -5.57 8.21 5.14
CA ARG A 80 -5.90 9.62 4.87
C ARG A 80 -5.12 10.58 5.78
N GLY A 81 -4.76 10.14 6.98
CA GLY A 81 -3.98 10.91 7.94
C GLY A 81 -2.50 11.05 7.61
N LEU A 82 -1.99 10.35 6.58
CA LEU A 82 -0.56 10.42 6.25
C LEU A 82 -0.09 11.82 5.87
N SER A 83 -0.91 12.59 5.18
CA SER A 83 -0.55 13.97 4.79
C SER A 83 -0.37 14.86 6.02
N LYS A 84 -1.25 14.72 7.01
CA LYS A 84 -1.11 15.44 8.29
C LYS A 84 0.13 14.98 9.05
N TYR A 85 0.36 13.69 9.11
CA TYR A 85 1.56 13.13 9.75
C TYR A 85 2.83 13.71 9.13
N ALA A 86 2.91 13.74 7.81
CA ALA A 86 4.06 14.30 7.09
C ALA A 86 4.25 15.76 7.45
N LYS A 87 3.18 16.56 7.44
CA LYS A 87 3.23 17.97 7.77
C LYS A 87 3.71 18.21 9.22
N ASP A 88 3.16 17.44 10.16
CA ASP A 88 3.47 17.59 11.58
C ASP A 88 4.92 17.21 11.89
N HIS A 89 5.55 16.38 11.07
CA HIS A 89 6.92 15.89 11.26
C HIS A 89 7.92 16.46 10.25
N TYR A 90 7.52 17.51 9.51
CA TYR A 90 8.38 18.19 8.51
C TYR A 90 8.90 17.22 7.44
N LEU A 91 8.06 16.28 7.02
CA LEU A 91 8.37 15.29 6.00
C LEU A 91 7.68 15.64 4.67
N PRO A 92 8.19 15.16 3.54
CA PRO A 92 7.50 15.31 2.26
C PRO A 92 6.10 14.72 2.29
N SER A 93 5.14 15.41 1.67
CA SER A 93 3.74 14.96 1.61
C SER A 93 3.55 13.75 0.74
N VAL A 94 2.56 12.91 1.10
CA VAL A 94 2.06 11.86 0.23
C VAL A 94 0.87 12.41 -0.55
N SER A 95 0.79 12.12 -1.85
CA SER A 95 -0.29 12.60 -2.70
C SER A 95 -1.65 12.10 -2.23
N GLU A 96 -2.59 13.03 -1.99
CA GLU A 96 -3.96 12.68 -1.61
C GLU A 96 -4.67 11.89 -2.70
N ASN A 97 -4.41 12.20 -3.98
CA ASN A 97 -4.98 11.47 -5.11
C ASN A 97 -4.52 10.02 -5.12
N GLU A 98 -3.25 9.76 -4.82
CA GLU A 98 -2.72 8.40 -4.73
C GLU A 98 -3.36 7.64 -3.57
N ILE A 99 -3.53 8.30 -2.42
CA ILE A 99 -4.18 7.70 -1.25
C ILE A 99 -5.62 7.31 -1.57
N GLU A 100 -6.40 8.23 -2.15
CA GLU A 100 -7.79 7.95 -2.52
C GLU A 100 -7.86 6.86 -3.60
N GLY A 101 -6.90 6.82 -4.52
CA GLY A 101 -6.79 5.77 -5.51
C GLY A 101 -6.62 4.39 -4.87
N ILE A 102 -5.80 4.29 -3.83
CA ILE A 102 -5.61 3.04 -3.10
C ILE A 102 -6.91 2.60 -2.41
N ILE A 103 -7.56 3.52 -1.71
CA ILE A 103 -8.79 3.24 -0.95
C ILE A 103 -9.92 2.76 -1.88
N ASN A 104 -10.06 3.38 -3.04
CA ASN A 104 -11.20 3.16 -3.94
C ASN A 104 -10.93 2.12 -5.05
N ARG A 105 -9.75 1.51 -5.08
CA ARG A 105 -9.39 0.56 -6.12
C ARG A 105 -10.18 -0.74 -5.98
N ASP A 106 -10.71 -1.24 -7.11
CA ASP A 106 -11.45 -2.50 -7.12
C ASP A 106 -10.49 -3.68 -7.21
N ALA A 107 -10.08 -4.17 -6.03
CA ALA A 107 -9.13 -5.28 -5.93
C ALA A 107 -9.71 -6.59 -6.52
N VAL A 108 -11.00 -6.81 -6.39
CA VAL A 108 -11.65 -8.02 -6.92
C VAL A 108 -11.51 -8.08 -8.44
N GLU A 109 -11.83 -6.97 -9.12
CA GLU A 109 -11.69 -6.87 -10.56
C GLU A 109 -10.23 -6.99 -11.01
N ILE A 110 -9.35 -6.24 -10.35
CA ILE A 110 -7.92 -6.22 -10.68
C ILE A 110 -7.30 -7.61 -10.57
N LEU A 111 -7.63 -8.35 -9.52
CA LEU A 111 -7.08 -9.68 -9.27
C LEU A 111 -7.80 -10.78 -10.07
N GLY A 112 -8.90 -10.45 -10.74
CA GLY A 112 -9.68 -11.41 -11.52
C GLY A 112 -10.38 -12.45 -10.66
N ILE A 113 -10.79 -12.08 -9.46
CA ILE A 113 -11.49 -12.94 -8.51
C ILE A 113 -12.99 -12.64 -8.60
N ASP A 114 -13.80 -13.67 -8.70
CA ASP A 114 -15.27 -13.52 -8.72
C ASP A 114 -15.88 -13.52 -7.31
#